data_ecb1163a6edbe6b4d0096ee3970eceec
#
_entry.id   ecb1163a6edbe6b4d0096ee3970eceec
#
_cell.length_a   1.000
_cell.length_b   1.000
_cell.length_c   1.000
_cell.angle_alpha   90.00
_cell.angle_beta   90.00
_cell.angle_gamma   90.00
#
_symmetry.space_group_name_H-M   'P 1'
#
loop_
_entity.id
_entity.type
_entity.pdbx_description
1 polymer ?
#
loop_
_entity_poly.entity_id
_entity_poly.type
_entity_poly.pdbx_seq_one_letter_code
_entity_poly.pdbx_strand_id
1 'polypeptide(L)' 'MRRCRCAYCAHVYDESLGDPDSGLAPGTRFEDIPDEWMCPECGAAKSDYSLIED' A
#
# COMPACT_ATOMS: atom_id res chain seq x y z
N MET A 1 -8.83 5.85 8.32
CA MET A 1 -8.66 5.07 7.09
C MET A 1 -7.79 3.85 7.36
N ARG A 2 -7.81 2.90 6.46
CA ARG A 2 -7.12 1.62 6.66
C ARG A 2 -5.62 1.74 6.44
N ARG A 3 -4.89 0.82 7.05
CA ARG A 3 -3.46 0.67 6.79
C ARG A 3 -3.19 -0.77 6.42
N CYS A 4 -2.35 -0.96 5.41
CA CYS A 4 -1.96 -2.27 4.93
C CYS A 4 -0.45 -2.40 5.02
N ARG A 5 0.03 -3.58 5.37
CA ARG A 5 1.45 -3.82 5.58
C ARG A 5 1.97 -4.89 4.63
N CYS A 6 3.15 -4.61 4.07
CA CYS A 6 3.86 -5.58 3.25
C CYS A 6 4.31 -6.77 4.11
N ALA A 7 4.14 -7.99 3.58
CA ALA A 7 4.52 -9.20 4.30
C ALA A 7 6.03 -9.38 4.40
N TYR A 8 6.80 -8.72 3.55
CA TYR A 8 8.23 -8.99 3.43
C TYR A 8 9.12 -7.93 4.04
N CYS A 9 8.74 -6.65 3.94
CA CYS A 9 9.63 -5.56 4.37
C CYS A 9 9.03 -4.61 5.38
N ALA A 10 7.84 -4.89 5.86
CA ALA A 10 7.15 -4.07 6.85
C ALA A 10 6.79 -2.66 6.37
N HIS A 11 6.86 -2.39 5.06
CA HIS A 11 6.36 -1.14 4.51
C HIS A 11 4.87 -1.04 4.77
N VAL A 12 4.40 0.12 5.23
CA VAL A 12 2.98 0.34 5.52
C VAL A 12 2.41 1.33 4.53
N TYR A 13 1.33 0.95 3.86
CA TYR A 13 0.55 1.87 3.05
C TYR A 13 -0.60 2.40 3.89
N ASP A 14 -0.61 3.71 4.13
CA ASP A 14 -1.67 4.37 4.87
C ASP A 14 -2.56 5.11 3.87
N GLU A 15 -3.83 4.72 3.82
CA GLU A 15 -4.77 5.31 2.86
C GLU A 15 -4.92 6.82 3.02
N SER A 16 -4.79 7.33 4.24
CA SER A 16 -4.92 8.75 4.48
C SER A 16 -3.72 9.56 3.97
N LEU A 17 -2.56 8.93 3.90
CA LEU A 17 -1.32 9.57 3.44
C LEU A 17 -1.04 9.30 1.97
N GLY A 18 -1.56 8.20 1.45
CA GLY A 18 -1.23 7.76 0.10
C GLY A 18 0.23 7.35 -0.02
N ASP A 19 0.71 7.30 -1.24
CA ASP A 19 2.11 7.00 -1.51
C ASP A 19 2.55 7.82 -2.72
N PRO A 20 2.87 9.11 -2.51
CA PRO A 20 3.24 10.01 -3.62
C PRO A 20 4.43 9.50 -4.42
N ASP A 21 5.36 8.80 -3.77
CA ASP A 21 6.54 8.25 -4.45
C ASP A 21 6.15 7.19 -5.47
N SER A 22 5.03 6.53 -5.28
CA SER A 22 4.48 5.55 -6.22
C SER A 22 3.35 6.12 -7.07
N GLY A 23 3.08 7.42 -6.96
CA GLY A 23 2.03 8.07 -7.72
C GLY A 23 0.63 7.91 -7.13
N LEU A 24 0.53 7.52 -5.87
CA LEU A 24 -0.76 7.34 -5.20
C LEU A 24 -1.07 8.55 -4.33
N ALA A 25 -2.12 9.28 -4.67
CA ALA A 25 -2.50 10.47 -3.96
C ALA A 25 -3.03 10.15 -2.55
N PRO A 26 -2.90 11.07 -1.59
CA PRO A 26 -3.53 10.89 -0.28
C PRO A 26 -5.03 10.65 -0.43
N GLY A 27 -5.55 9.70 0.34
CA GLY A 27 -6.96 9.33 0.27
C GLY A 27 -7.25 8.20 -0.70
N THR A 28 -6.25 7.68 -1.42
CA THR A 28 -6.44 6.54 -2.31
C THR A 28 -6.65 5.28 -1.47
N ARG A 29 -7.79 4.62 -1.67
CA ARG A 29 -8.05 3.37 -0.95
C ARG A 29 -7.20 2.24 -1.52
N PHE A 30 -6.81 1.32 -0.66
CA PHE A 30 -5.96 0.21 -1.09
C PHE A 30 -6.59 -0.58 -2.24
N GLU A 31 -7.90 -0.78 -2.18
CA GLU A 31 -8.62 -1.51 -3.24
C GLU A 31 -8.64 -0.77 -4.57
N ASP A 32 -8.38 0.53 -4.56
CA ASP A 32 -8.33 1.35 -5.78
C ASP A 32 -6.93 1.38 -6.41
N ILE A 33 -5.95 0.81 -5.73
CA ILE A 33 -4.59 0.73 -6.26
C ILE A 33 -4.57 -0.31 -7.39
N PRO A 34 -3.92 -0.03 -8.54
CA PRO A 34 -3.80 -1.02 -9.60
C PRO A 34 -3.19 -2.32 -9.11
N ASP A 35 -3.65 -3.45 -9.63
CA ASP A 35 -3.15 -4.76 -9.21
C ASP A 35 -1.67 -4.95 -9.54
N GLU A 36 -1.16 -4.20 -10.50
CA GLU A 36 0.25 -4.25 -10.90
C GLU A 36 1.17 -3.44 -10.00
N TRP A 37 0.61 -2.68 -9.06
CA TRP A 37 1.40 -1.92 -8.11
C TRP A 37 2.22 -2.85 -7.23
N MET A 38 3.44 -2.45 -6.96
CA MET A 38 4.36 -3.23 -6.13
C MET A 38 4.89 -2.39 -4.99
N CYS A 39 5.33 -3.07 -3.92
CA CYS A 39 5.96 -2.41 -2.79
C CYS A 39 7.16 -1.59 -3.26
N PRO A 40 7.23 -0.30 -2.94
CA PRO A 40 8.36 0.53 -3.36
C PRO A 40 9.67 0.19 -2.64
N GLU A 41 9.59 -0.58 -1.56
CA GLU A 41 10.76 -0.94 -0.76
C GLU A 41 11.39 -2.26 -1.22
N CYS A 42 10.58 -3.29 -1.46
CA CYS A 42 11.09 -4.61 -1.75
C CYS A 42 10.54 -5.23 -3.03
N GLY A 43 9.58 -4.57 -3.67
CA GLY A 43 9.00 -5.08 -4.91
C GLY A 43 7.96 -6.17 -4.73
N ALA A 44 7.48 -6.40 -3.51
CA ALA A 44 6.43 -7.38 -3.27
C ALA A 44 5.14 -6.98 -4.00
N ALA A 45 4.35 -7.96 -4.41
CA ALA A 45 3.10 -7.70 -5.09
C ALA A 45 2.06 -7.08 -4.16
N LYS A 46 1.09 -6.37 -4.75
CA LYS A 46 -0.02 -5.81 -3.98
C LYS A 46 -0.70 -6.89 -3.13
N SER A 47 -0.85 -8.10 -3.67
CA SER A 47 -1.49 -9.20 -2.96
C SER A 47 -0.72 -9.68 -1.72
N ASP A 48 0.53 -9.25 -1.58
CA ASP A 48 1.35 -9.59 -0.41
C ASP A 48 1.12 -8.62 0.75
N TYR A 49 0.28 -7.63 0.57
CA TYR A 49 -0.09 -6.72 1.64
C TYR A 49 -1.28 -7.26 2.41
N SER A 50 -1.29 -7.01 3.72
CA SER A 50 -2.39 -7.41 4.60
C SER A 50 -2.91 -6.21 5.37
N LEU A 51 -4.22 -6.17 5.55
CA LEU A 51 -4.84 -5.12 6.37
C LEU A 51 -4.42 -5.29 7.81
N ILE A 52 -3.90 -4.23 8.42
CA ILE A 52 -3.45 -4.26 9.81
C ILE A 52 -4.33 -3.44 10.74
N GLU A 53 -5.06 -2.44 10.20
CA GLU A 53 -6.04 -1.74 11.01
C GLU A 53 -6.96 -0.89 10.14
N ASP A 54 -8.07 -0.54 10.69
CA ASP A 54 -9.07 0.32 10.03
C ASP A 54 -8.82 1.79 10.29
#